data_4a04d1fe5f9160bc1eff08591ca50658
#
_entry.id   4a04d1fe5f9160bc1eff08591ca50658
#
_cell.length_a   1.000
_cell.length_b   1.000
_cell.length_c   1.000
_cell.angle_alpha   90.00
_cell.angle_beta   90.00
_cell.angle_gamma   90.00
#
_symmetry.space_group_name_H-M   'P 1'
#
loop_
_entity.id
_entity.type
_entity.pdbx_description
1 polymer ?
#
loop_
_entity_poly.entity_id
_entity_poly.type
_entity_poly.pdbx_seq_one_letter_code
_entity_poly.pdbx_strand_id
1 'polypeptide(L)'
;RLSSGTTKGILLYIIMVASLKNGFDLIIDEIENHFHKTLVENMISLYKDKAVNRNNATLIFTTHYCELLDTFNRQDNIWITRADDRIYFDNLYEEYNIRHELLKSRQFYSNTFGTAVSYNRLMDLKKELIK
;
A
#
# COMPACT_ATOMS: atom_id res chain seq x y z
N ARG A 1 12.07 18.19 22.20
CA ARG A 1 11.55 16.84 22.43
C ARG A 1 10.85 16.35 21.16
N LEU A 2 11.26 15.20 20.62
CA LEU A 2 10.64 14.62 19.44
C LEU A 2 9.23 14.12 19.79
N SER A 3 8.28 14.27 18.82
CA SER A 3 6.96 13.66 18.95
C SER A 3 7.06 12.12 18.95
N SER A 4 6.06 11.45 19.53
CA SER A 4 6.02 9.98 19.52
C SER A 4 5.97 9.41 18.10
N GLY A 5 5.30 10.10 17.16
CA GLY A 5 5.28 9.73 15.74
C GLY A 5 6.64 9.84 15.08
N THR A 6 7.39 10.90 15.36
CA THR A 6 8.76 11.08 14.85
C THR A 6 9.69 9.99 15.36
N THR A 7 9.60 9.64 16.65
CA THR A 7 10.41 8.58 17.24
C THR A 7 10.12 7.21 16.59
N LYS A 8 8.85 6.88 16.40
CA LYS A 8 8.44 5.65 15.70
C LYS A 8 8.95 5.60 14.26
N GLY A 9 8.87 6.72 13.53
CA GLY A 9 9.38 6.82 12.18
C GLY A 9 10.89 6.60 12.09
N ILE A 10 11.67 7.17 13.00
CA ILE A 10 13.13 6.97 13.07
C ILE A 10 13.45 5.49 13.34
N LEU A 11 12.77 4.87 14.30
CA LEU A 11 12.99 3.45 14.61
C LEU A 11 12.69 2.56 13.41
N LEU A 12 11.58 2.79 12.74
CA LEU A 12 11.20 2.01 11.57
C LEU A 12 12.20 2.21 10.41
N TYR A 13 12.70 3.44 10.21
CA TYR A 13 13.75 3.71 9.25
C TYR A 13 15.02 2.89 9.53
N ILE A 14 15.45 2.83 10.77
CA ILE A 14 16.61 2.03 11.20
C ILE A 14 16.37 0.55 10.90
N ILE A 15 15.18 0.03 11.16
CA ILE A 15 14.81 -1.36 10.86
C ILE A 15 14.83 -1.63 9.35
N MET A 16 14.34 -0.71 8.53
CA MET A 16 14.37 -0.83 7.07
C MET A 16 15.82 -0.86 6.54
N VAL A 17 16.70 -0.01 7.07
CA VAL A 17 18.12 -0.03 6.71
C VAL A 17 18.78 -1.36 7.13
N ALA A 18 18.45 -1.86 8.32
CA ALA A 18 18.93 -3.15 8.78
C ALA A 18 18.44 -4.31 7.90
N SER A 19 17.17 -4.26 7.47
CA SER A 19 16.59 -5.23 6.51
C SER A 19 17.40 -5.28 5.21
N LEU A 20 17.67 -4.13 4.60
CA LEU A 20 18.45 -4.05 3.37
C LEU A 20 19.90 -4.58 3.53
N LYS A 21 20.51 -4.30 4.69
CA LYS A 21 21.87 -4.74 4.98
C LYS A 21 21.98 -6.24 5.26
N ASN A 22 20.99 -6.83 5.91
CA ASN A 22 21.04 -8.20 6.40
C ASN A 22 20.13 -9.16 5.61
N GLY A 23 19.29 -8.66 4.74
CA GLY A 23 18.45 -9.47 3.84
C GLY A 23 17.22 -10.09 4.49
N PHE A 24 16.73 -9.56 5.63
CA PHE A 24 15.49 -10.06 6.20
C PHE A 24 14.26 -9.32 5.63
N ASP A 25 13.14 -10.03 5.58
CA ASP A 25 11.88 -9.50 5.09
C ASP A 25 11.22 -8.62 6.15
N LEU A 26 10.58 -7.54 5.71
CA LEU A 26 9.90 -6.58 6.57
C LEU A 26 8.44 -6.44 6.16
N ILE A 27 7.54 -6.55 7.14
CA ILE A 27 6.10 -6.36 6.94
C ILE A 27 5.68 -5.11 7.73
N ILE A 28 5.04 -4.16 7.05
CA ILE A 28 4.59 -2.90 7.64
C ILE A 28 3.11 -2.71 7.32
N ASP A 29 2.29 -2.59 8.35
CA ASP A 29 0.89 -2.23 8.20
C ASP A 29 0.72 -0.72 8.18
N GLU A 30 -0.09 -0.22 7.24
CA GLU A 30 -0.39 1.21 7.06
C GLU A 30 0.88 2.09 7.05
N ILE A 31 1.74 1.89 6.06
CA ILE A 31 3.06 2.54 5.97
C ILE A 31 2.99 4.07 6.05
N GLU A 32 1.89 4.68 5.61
CA GLU A 32 1.60 6.11 5.70
C GLU A 32 1.47 6.64 7.13
N ASN A 33 1.15 5.80 8.10
CA ASN A 33 1.08 6.20 9.52
C ASN A 33 2.48 6.41 10.13
N HIS A 34 3.51 5.98 9.45
CA HIS A 34 4.89 6.03 9.93
C HIS A 34 5.74 7.03 9.16
N PHE A 35 5.44 7.25 7.88
CA PHE A 35 6.26 8.04 6.98
C PHE A 35 5.42 8.93 6.07
N HIS A 36 5.95 10.11 5.78
CA HIS A 36 5.42 10.95 4.72
C HIS A 36 5.57 10.25 3.36
N LYS A 37 4.63 10.49 2.44
CA LYS A 37 4.56 9.86 1.12
C LYS A 37 5.90 9.83 0.37
N THR A 38 6.59 10.97 0.30
CA THR A 38 7.89 11.08 -0.38
C THR A 38 8.94 10.15 0.21
N LEU A 39 8.94 9.99 1.54
CA LEU A 39 9.86 9.07 2.20
C LEU A 39 9.51 7.62 1.87
N VAL A 40 8.23 7.28 1.83
CA VAL A 40 7.76 5.94 1.41
C VAL A 40 8.23 5.61 -0.01
N GLU A 41 8.05 6.56 -0.95
CA GLU A 41 8.51 6.40 -2.34
C GLU A 41 10.01 6.17 -2.42
N ASN A 42 10.80 6.93 -1.66
CA ASN A 42 12.24 6.76 -1.58
C ASN A 42 12.64 5.39 -1.01
N MET A 43 11.97 4.93 0.06
CA MET A 43 12.24 3.62 0.65
C MET A 43 11.90 2.49 -0.32
N ILE A 44 10.79 2.57 -1.03
CA ILE A 44 10.42 1.60 -2.07
C ILE A 44 11.52 1.55 -3.15
N SER A 45 12.04 2.69 -3.58
CA SER A 45 13.09 2.75 -4.59
C SER A 45 14.39 2.07 -4.12
N LEU A 46 14.75 2.18 -2.84
CA LEU A 46 15.90 1.51 -2.27
C LEU A 46 15.75 -0.03 -2.28
N TYR A 47 14.56 -0.55 -1.99
CA TYR A 47 14.30 -2.00 -2.08
C TYR A 47 14.33 -2.51 -3.52
N LYS A 48 13.97 -1.69 -4.50
CA LYS A 48 14.04 -2.03 -5.93
C LYS A 48 15.45 -1.96 -6.51
N ASP A 49 16.31 -1.16 -5.92
CA ASP A 49 17.68 -0.97 -6.40
C ASP A 49 18.55 -2.17 -6.02
N LYS A 50 18.95 -2.96 -7.02
CA LYS A 50 19.80 -4.14 -6.82
C LYS A 50 21.20 -3.80 -6.29
N ALA A 51 21.69 -2.59 -6.49
CA ALA A 51 22.97 -2.15 -5.94
C ALA A 51 22.89 -1.89 -4.44
N VAL A 52 21.71 -1.51 -3.95
CA VAL A 52 21.42 -1.28 -2.52
C VAL A 52 20.94 -2.57 -1.87
N ASN A 53 19.91 -3.19 -2.43
CA ASN A 53 19.30 -4.43 -1.91
C ASN A 53 20.03 -5.68 -2.41
N ARG A 54 21.31 -5.79 -2.05
CA ARG A 54 22.17 -6.92 -2.48
C ARG A 54 21.77 -8.25 -1.85
N ASN A 55 21.14 -8.21 -0.71
CA ASN A 55 20.75 -9.39 0.06
C ASN A 55 19.29 -9.84 -0.22
N ASN A 56 18.65 -9.27 -1.24
CA ASN A 56 17.27 -9.60 -1.66
C ASN A 56 16.24 -9.51 -0.53
N ALA A 57 16.34 -8.50 0.33
CA ALA A 57 15.32 -8.21 1.34
C ALA A 57 13.98 -7.89 0.66
N THR A 58 12.88 -8.34 1.25
CA THR A 58 11.52 -8.09 0.78
C THR A 58 10.83 -7.07 1.68
N LEU A 59 10.17 -6.08 1.08
CA LEU A 59 9.28 -5.16 1.77
C LEU A 59 7.83 -5.47 1.38
N ILE A 60 7.03 -5.87 2.37
CA ILE A 60 5.58 -6.06 2.23
C ILE A 60 4.90 -4.99 3.06
N PHE A 61 3.98 -4.25 2.48
CA PHE A 61 3.26 -3.21 3.22
C PHE A 61 1.83 -3.05 2.74
N THR A 62 0.97 -2.59 3.66
CA THR A 62 -0.36 -2.10 3.32
C THR A 62 -0.35 -0.58 3.25
N THR A 63 -1.23 -0.01 2.44
CA THR A 63 -1.35 1.43 2.29
C THR A 63 -2.70 1.86 1.74
N HIS A 64 -3.13 3.06 2.09
CA HIS A 64 -4.24 3.78 1.47
C HIS A 64 -3.76 4.82 0.44
N TYR A 65 -2.46 4.97 0.23
CA TYR A 65 -1.91 5.87 -0.79
C TYR A 65 -1.99 5.22 -2.18
N CYS A 66 -3.11 5.42 -2.86
CA CYS A 66 -3.36 4.83 -4.17
C CYS A 66 -2.30 5.24 -5.21
N GLU A 67 -1.70 6.41 -5.07
CA GLU A 67 -0.65 6.90 -5.96
C GLU A 67 0.61 6.03 -5.92
N LEU A 68 0.87 5.31 -4.83
CA LEU A 68 1.97 4.36 -4.75
C LEU A 68 1.82 3.21 -5.75
N LEU A 69 0.60 2.90 -6.18
CA LEU A 69 0.34 1.88 -7.21
C LEU A 69 1.08 2.18 -8.52
N ASP A 70 1.23 3.46 -8.86
CA ASP A 70 1.87 3.90 -10.09
C ASP A 70 3.39 3.78 -10.05
N THR A 71 3.98 3.58 -8.86
CA THR A 71 5.43 3.35 -8.70
C THR A 71 5.84 1.93 -9.06
N PHE A 72 4.88 1.00 -9.20
CA PHE A 72 5.13 -0.41 -9.51
C PHE A 72 4.86 -0.71 -10.99
N ASN A 73 5.90 -1.11 -11.71
CA ASN A 73 5.76 -1.54 -13.11
C ASN A 73 5.12 -2.93 -13.21
N ARG A 74 5.34 -3.79 -12.23
CA ARG A 74 4.80 -5.15 -12.18
C ARG A 74 3.49 -5.16 -11.41
N GLN A 75 2.43 -5.65 -12.04
CA GLN A 75 1.09 -5.74 -11.45
C GLN A 75 0.96 -6.95 -10.49
N ASP A 76 1.75 -7.99 -10.68
CA ASP A 76 1.76 -9.18 -9.84
C ASP A 76 2.30 -8.93 -8.40
N ASN A 77 2.95 -7.79 -8.18
CA ASN A 77 3.40 -7.35 -6.85
C ASN A 77 2.32 -6.57 -6.08
N ILE A 78 1.15 -6.35 -6.68
CA ILE A 78 0.08 -5.53 -6.11
C ILE A 78 -1.12 -6.43 -5.81
N TRP A 79 -1.61 -6.31 -4.58
CA TRP A 79 -2.80 -7.00 -4.11
C TRP A 79 -3.83 -5.98 -3.66
N ILE A 80 -5.07 -6.18 -4.07
CA ILE A 80 -6.20 -5.34 -3.69
C ILE A 80 -7.00 -6.06 -2.60
N THR A 81 -7.16 -5.40 -1.48
CA THR A 81 -8.01 -5.91 -0.39
C THR A 81 -9.40 -5.33 -0.53
N ARG A 82 -10.41 -6.17 -0.56
CA ARG A 82 -11.82 -5.79 -0.55
C ARG A 82 -12.53 -6.41 0.64
N ALA A 83 -13.45 -5.68 1.22
CA ALA A 83 -14.35 -6.18 2.25
C ALA A 83 -15.79 -6.08 1.75
N ASP A 84 -16.50 -7.22 1.73
CA ASP A 84 -17.93 -7.28 1.44
C ASP A 84 -18.62 -8.18 2.49
N ASP A 85 -19.05 -9.39 2.16
CA ASP A 85 -19.48 -10.42 3.11
C ASP A 85 -18.29 -11.04 3.86
N ARG A 86 -17.14 -11.00 3.24
CA ARG A 86 -15.84 -11.45 3.76
C ARG A 86 -14.71 -10.57 3.21
N ILE A 87 -13.50 -10.83 3.67
CA ILE A 87 -12.29 -10.16 3.15
C ILE A 87 -11.74 -10.96 1.97
N TYR A 88 -11.51 -10.27 0.87
CA TYR A 88 -10.90 -10.81 -0.35
C TYR A 88 -9.53 -10.19 -0.55
N PHE A 89 -8.60 -10.99 -1.05
CA PHE A 89 -7.28 -10.58 -1.52
C PHE A 89 -7.16 -10.92 -3.00
N ASP A 90 -7.20 -9.92 -3.84
CA ASP A 90 -7.19 -10.08 -5.29
C ASP A 90 -5.85 -9.62 -5.84
N ASN A 91 -5.12 -10.50 -6.53
CA ASN A 91 -3.90 -10.10 -7.23
C ASN A 91 -4.26 -9.23 -8.44
N LEU A 92 -3.60 -8.09 -8.58
CA LEU A 92 -3.93 -7.12 -9.64
C LEU A 92 -3.74 -7.71 -11.05
N TYR A 93 -2.71 -8.53 -11.23
CA TYR A 93 -2.42 -9.15 -12.53
C TYR A 93 -3.42 -10.27 -12.87
N GLU A 94 -3.82 -11.07 -11.90
CA GLU A 94 -4.67 -12.25 -12.13
C GLU A 94 -6.15 -11.89 -12.28
N GLU A 95 -6.64 -10.93 -11.47
CA GLU A 95 -8.07 -10.64 -11.35
C GLU A 95 -8.53 -9.44 -12.20
N TYR A 96 -7.59 -8.55 -12.57
CA TYR A 96 -7.93 -7.32 -13.27
C TYR A 96 -7.14 -7.18 -14.57
N ASN A 97 -7.84 -7.07 -15.69
CA ASN A 97 -7.22 -6.87 -16.99
C ASN A 97 -6.98 -5.38 -17.25
N ILE A 98 -6.00 -4.81 -16.55
CA ILE A 98 -5.63 -3.40 -16.70
C ILE A 98 -4.49 -3.27 -17.70
N ARG A 99 -4.66 -2.41 -18.70
CA ARG A 99 -3.59 -2.07 -19.63
C ARG A 99 -2.43 -1.41 -18.90
N HIS A 100 -1.21 -1.80 -19.22
CA HIS A 100 0.01 -1.26 -18.59
C HIS A 100 0.16 0.26 -18.73
N GLU A 101 -0.43 0.84 -19.77
CA GLU A 101 -0.39 2.28 -20.07
C GLU A 101 -1.30 3.12 -19.15
N LEU A 102 -2.27 2.48 -18.46
CA LEU A 102 -3.19 3.18 -17.58
C LEU A 102 -2.59 3.35 -16.19
N LEU A 103 -2.78 4.54 -15.63
CA LEU A 103 -2.41 4.80 -14.24
C LEU A 103 -3.30 3.96 -13.30
N LYS A 104 -2.66 3.13 -12.49
CA LYS A 104 -3.35 2.24 -11.53
C LYS A 104 -4.08 3.03 -10.46
N SER A 105 -3.52 4.15 -10.01
CA SER A 105 -4.17 5.07 -9.07
C SER A 105 -5.49 5.59 -9.60
N ARG A 106 -5.55 5.97 -10.88
CA ARG A 106 -6.78 6.43 -11.53
C ARG A 106 -7.81 5.31 -11.59
N GLN A 107 -7.41 4.08 -11.87
CA GLN A 107 -8.30 2.92 -11.88
C GLN A 107 -8.87 2.64 -10.47
N PHE A 108 -8.09 2.83 -9.42
CA PHE A 108 -8.54 2.72 -8.05
C PHE A 108 -9.61 3.76 -7.72
N TYR A 109 -9.37 5.04 -8.02
CA TYR A 109 -10.32 6.13 -7.79
C TYR A 109 -11.61 6.00 -8.63
N SER A 110 -11.55 5.42 -9.82
CA SER A 110 -12.74 5.14 -10.64
C SER A 110 -13.53 3.90 -10.18
N ASN A 111 -13.13 3.30 -9.07
CA ASN A 111 -13.73 2.09 -8.50
C ASN A 111 -13.63 0.85 -9.40
N THR A 112 -12.67 0.78 -10.29
CA THR A 112 -12.41 -0.41 -11.15
C THR A 112 -12.20 -1.67 -10.30
N PHE A 113 -11.60 -1.53 -9.10
CA PHE A 113 -11.30 -2.63 -8.18
C PHE A 113 -12.43 -2.94 -7.19
N GLY A 114 -13.53 -2.20 -7.22
CA GLY A 114 -14.67 -2.43 -6.35
C GLY A 114 -14.41 -2.20 -4.86
N THR A 115 -13.48 -1.31 -4.52
CA THR A 115 -13.07 -1.03 -3.12
C THR A 115 -13.88 0.10 -2.47
N ALA A 116 -14.64 0.88 -3.25
CA ALA A 116 -15.45 1.97 -2.73
C ALA A 116 -16.65 1.45 -1.94
N VAL A 117 -17.02 2.18 -0.88
CA VAL A 117 -18.22 1.88 -0.11
C VAL A 117 -19.45 2.08 -1.00
N SER A 118 -20.34 1.10 -1.02
CA SER A 118 -21.59 1.16 -1.80
C SER A 118 -22.46 2.32 -1.33
N TYR A 119 -22.94 3.13 -2.28
CA TYR A 119 -23.89 4.22 -1.99
C TYR A 119 -25.14 3.71 -1.28
N ASN A 120 -25.64 2.54 -1.65
CA ASN A 120 -26.81 1.93 -1.03
C ASN A 120 -26.59 1.65 0.47
N ARG A 121 -25.42 1.10 0.85
CA ARG A 121 -25.06 0.87 2.26
C ARG A 121 -25.00 2.19 3.05
N LEU A 122 -24.45 3.25 2.45
CA LEU A 122 -24.43 4.57 3.06
C LEU A 122 -25.85 5.11 3.28
N MET A 123 -26.74 4.95 2.29
CA MET A 123 -28.14 5.39 2.39
C MET A 123 -28.93 4.60 3.42
N ASP A 124 -28.67 3.30 3.55
CA ASP A 124 -29.32 2.46 4.57
C ASP A 124 -28.88 2.88 5.98
N LEU A 125 -27.58 3.10 6.18
CA LEU A 125 -27.07 3.64 7.45
C LEU A 125 -27.70 5.00 7.78
N LYS A 126 -27.80 5.89 6.78
CA LYS A 126 -28.44 7.20 6.95
C LYS A 126 -29.90 7.07 7.39
N LYS A 127 -30.66 6.15 6.81
CA LYS A 127 -32.07 5.88 7.22
C LYS A 127 -32.12 5.39 8.67
N GLU A 128 -31.22 4.54 9.10
CA GLU A 128 -31.16 4.06 10.47
C GLU A 128 -30.82 5.18 11.47
N LEU A 129 -29.91 6.07 11.11
CA LEU A 129 -29.49 7.18 11.98
C LEU A 129 -30.53 8.29 12.12
N ILE A 130 -31.44 8.41 11.18
CA ILE A 130 -32.53 9.42 11.18
C ILE A 130 -33.75 8.91 11.97
N LYS A 131 -33.89 7.63 12.22
CA LYS A 131 -34.94 7.07 13.08
C LYS A 131 -34.75 7.48 14.54
#